data_1801fb3776c64b6175e2703e6005e938
#
_entry.id   1801fb3776c64b6175e2703e6005e938
#
_cell.length_a   1.000
_cell.length_b   1.000
_cell.length_c   1.000
_cell.angle_alpha   90.00
_cell.angle_beta   90.00
_cell.angle_gamma   90.00
#
_symmetry.space_group_name_H-M   'P 1'
#
loop_
_entity.id
_entity.type
_entity.pdbx_description
1 polymer ?
#
loop_
_entity_poly.entity_id
_entity_poly.type
_entity_poly.pdbx_seq_one_letter_code
_entity_poly.pdbx_strand_id
1 'polypeptide(L)'
;LSFSQTREFATSDELYTKWEQEFIIKMYEAGIIYRKSATVNWCPHDLTVLANEQLEDGCCWRCGTEVVQKEMPGYYVGITKYAQELLDDLELLKNDWPSQVLTMQENWIGRSEGLEFKFELSVESKAKLERQFTKYLVFTTRPDTIYGVSYSALAPEHPIVKYMVENNLLPQKKINAIKEMQKVTERDRATQEKEGVSLEIDVMHPLTGARIPVWVANFVLASYGGGAVMAVPAHDQRD
;
A
#
# COMPACT_ATOMS: atom_id res chain seq x y z
N LEU A 1 -12.53 -27.36 -28.94
CA LEU A 1 -11.31 -27.66 -28.19
C LEU A 1 -11.13 -29.17 -28.12
N SER A 2 -9.94 -29.68 -28.41
CA SER A 2 -9.59 -31.10 -28.30
C SER A 2 -8.88 -31.34 -26.98
N PHE A 3 -9.41 -32.21 -26.15
CA PHE A 3 -8.82 -32.62 -24.90
C PHE A 3 -8.34 -34.07 -25.01
N SER A 4 -7.20 -34.36 -24.38
CA SER A 4 -6.71 -35.73 -24.24
C SER A 4 -7.30 -36.36 -22.99
N GLN A 5 -8.21 -37.30 -23.17
CA GLN A 5 -8.87 -38.02 -22.08
C GLN A 5 -7.92 -39.02 -21.36
N THR A 6 -6.73 -39.29 -21.92
CA THR A 6 -5.76 -40.19 -21.32
C THR A 6 -4.66 -39.47 -20.52
N ARG A 7 -4.72 -38.13 -20.49
CA ARG A 7 -3.75 -37.28 -19.79
C ARG A 7 -4.44 -36.34 -18.80
N GLU A 8 -5.29 -36.91 -17.99
CA GLU A 8 -5.98 -36.23 -16.88
C GLU A 8 -5.13 -36.32 -15.62
N PHE A 9 -5.06 -35.23 -14.87
CA PHE A 9 -4.44 -35.16 -13.55
C PHE A 9 -5.15 -34.08 -12.71
N ALA A 10 -5.09 -34.22 -11.40
CA ALA A 10 -5.51 -33.19 -10.47
C ALA A 10 -4.29 -32.58 -9.78
N THR A 11 -4.24 -31.26 -9.62
CA THR A 11 -3.14 -30.58 -8.93
C THR A 11 -3.07 -30.95 -7.43
N SER A 12 -4.17 -31.52 -6.88
CA SER A 12 -4.24 -32.08 -5.53
C SER A 12 -3.75 -33.52 -5.40
N ASP A 13 -3.40 -34.19 -6.52
CA ASP A 13 -2.85 -35.54 -6.48
C ASP A 13 -1.50 -35.57 -5.76
N GLU A 14 -1.26 -36.62 -4.99
CA GLU A 14 -0.04 -36.78 -4.18
C GLU A 14 1.24 -36.64 -5.03
N LEU A 15 1.27 -37.22 -6.21
CA LEU A 15 2.40 -37.15 -7.13
C LEU A 15 2.64 -35.72 -7.63
N TYR A 16 1.57 -34.95 -7.87
CA TYR A 16 1.68 -33.56 -8.30
C TYR A 16 2.11 -32.65 -7.14
N THR A 17 1.45 -32.79 -6.01
CA THR A 17 1.74 -32.02 -4.77
C THR A 17 3.18 -32.19 -4.31
N LYS A 18 3.77 -33.37 -4.49
CA LYS A 18 5.19 -33.62 -4.19
C LYS A 18 6.12 -32.65 -4.93
N TRP A 19 5.87 -32.41 -6.21
CA TRP A 19 6.69 -31.51 -7.02
C TRP A 19 6.45 -30.04 -6.69
N GLU A 20 5.22 -29.68 -6.36
CA GLU A 20 4.90 -28.34 -5.86
C GLU A 20 5.63 -28.03 -4.55
N GLN A 21 5.64 -28.98 -3.61
CA GLN A 21 6.38 -28.84 -2.34
C GLN A 21 7.90 -28.73 -2.57
N GLU A 22 8.47 -29.56 -3.46
CA GLU A 22 9.89 -29.47 -3.80
C GLU A 22 10.23 -28.10 -4.42
N PHE A 23 9.36 -27.59 -5.29
CA PHE A 23 9.55 -26.29 -5.91
C PHE A 23 9.54 -25.16 -4.87
N ILE A 24 8.59 -25.19 -3.92
CA ILE A 24 8.52 -24.24 -2.80
C ILE A 24 9.78 -24.28 -1.95
N ILE A 25 10.31 -25.47 -1.65
CA ILE A 25 11.55 -25.63 -0.88
C ILE A 25 12.73 -24.99 -1.61
N LYS A 26 12.89 -25.28 -2.92
CA LYS A 26 13.94 -24.67 -3.74
C LYS A 26 13.85 -23.14 -3.80
N MET A 27 12.63 -22.61 -3.93
CA MET A 27 12.42 -21.15 -3.91
C MET A 27 12.76 -20.54 -2.55
N TYR A 28 12.47 -21.23 -1.46
CA TYR A 28 12.83 -20.80 -0.11
C TYR A 28 14.36 -20.84 0.09
N GLU A 29 15.04 -21.90 -0.32
CA GLU A 29 16.50 -22.02 -0.26
C GLU A 29 17.19 -20.94 -1.12
N ALA A 30 16.62 -20.60 -2.27
CA ALA A 30 17.07 -19.49 -3.12
C ALA A 30 16.76 -18.09 -2.56
N GLY A 31 16.08 -17.98 -1.43
CA GLY A 31 15.70 -16.72 -0.82
C GLY A 31 14.64 -15.92 -1.61
N ILE A 32 13.93 -16.59 -2.51
CA ILE A 32 12.79 -16.02 -3.25
C ILE A 32 11.56 -16.01 -2.36
N ILE A 33 11.34 -17.10 -1.60
CA ILE A 33 10.30 -17.16 -0.57
C ILE A 33 10.91 -16.81 0.78
N TYR A 34 10.25 -15.96 1.53
CA TYR A 34 10.66 -15.54 2.88
C TYR A 34 9.46 -15.43 3.81
N ARG A 35 9.73 -15.46 5.11
CA ARG A 35 8.71 -15.35 6.15
C ARG A 35 8.73 -13.95 6.77
N LYS A 36 7.58 -13.32 6.88
CA LYS A 36 7.39 -12.07 7.64
C LYS A 36 6.01 -12.01 8.27
N SER A 37 5.85 -11.18 9.32
CA SER A 37 4.54 -10.79 9.82
C SER A 37 3.94 -9.71 8.94
N ALA A 38 2.65 -9.82 8.67
CA ALA A 38 1.87 -8.81 7.97
C ALA A 38 0.44 -8.79 8.52
N THR A 39 -0.20 -7.65 8.38
CA THR A 39 -1.60 -7.49 8.75
C THR A 39 -2.48 -8.18 7.72
N VAL A 40 -3.39 -9.03 8.20
CA VAL A 40 -4.33 -9.80 7.38
C VAL A 40 -5.77 -9.58 7.88
N ASN A 41 -6.73 -9.77 6.98
CA ASN A 41 -8.14 -9.80 7.35
C ASN A 41 -8.43 -11.10 8.10
N TRP A 42 -8.92 -11.00 9.31
CA TRP A 42 -9.23 -12.14 10.19
C TRP A 42 -10.71 -12.20 10.53
N CYS A 43 -11.35 -13.32 10.24
CA CYS A 43 -12.68 -13.59 10.75
C CYS A 43 -12.60 -14.21 12.14
N PRO A 44 -13.07 -13.52 13.21
CA PRO A 44 -13.00 -14.05 14.57
C PRO A 44 -14.00 -15.19 14.82
N HIS A 45 -15.05 -15.31 14.03
CA HIS A 45 -16.04 -16.39 14.12
C HIS A 45 -15.54 -17.66 13.43
N ASP A 46 -15.12 -17.56 12.16
CA ASP A 46 -14.66 -18.72 11.38
C ASP A 46 -13.19 -19.07 11.66
N LEU A 47 -12.48 -18.27 12.48
CA LEU A 47 -11.08 -18.45 12.87
C LEU A 47 -10.16 -18.62 11.66
N THR A 48 -10.38 -17.81 10.61
CA THR A 48 -9.63 -17.92 9.36
C THR A 48 -9.20 -16.56 8.81
N VAL A 49 -8.13 -16.59 8.00
CA VAL A 49 -7.70 -15.45 7.20
C VAL A 49 -8.58 -15.35 5.95
N LEU A 50 -8.94 -14.13 5.58
CA LEU A 50 -9.75 -13.82 4.41
C LEU A 50 -8.94 -13.00 3.40
N ALA A 51 -9.07 -13.35 2.12
CA ALA A 51 -8.64 -12.47 1.02
C ALA A 51 -9.57 -11.24 0.93
N ASN A 52 -9.11 -10.18 0.28
CA ASN A 52 -9.92 -8.97 0.14
C ASN A 52 -11.24 -9.24 -0.59
N GLU A 53 -11.23 -10.14 -1.57
CA GLU A 53 -12.41 -10.56 -2.34
C GLU A 53 -13.44 -11.35 -1.52
N GLN A 54 -13.08 -11.75 -0.31
CA GLN A 54 -13.94 -12.48 0.63
C GLN A 54 -14.53 -11.56 1.71
N LEU A 55 -14.40 -10.26 1.54
CA LEU A 55 -15.04 -9.25 2.38
C LEU A 55 -16.22 -8.63 1.64
N GLU A 56 -17.37 -8.59 2.30
CA GLU A 56 -18.58 -7.90 1.84
C GLU A 56 -18.94 -6.86 2.90
N ASP A 57 -18.87 -5.58 2.55
CA ASP A 57 -19.12 -4.45 3.47
C ASP A 57 -18.35 -4.55 4.81
N GLY A 58 -17.07 -4.99 4.76
CA GLY A 58 -16.21 -5.16 5.94
C GLY A 58 -16.51 -6.41 6.76
N CYS A 59 -17.41 -7.28 6.29
CA CYS A 59 -17.80 -8.51 6.94
C CYS A 59 -17.31 -9.75 6.18
N CYS A 60 -17.23 -10.88 6.86
CA CYS A 60 -16.92 -12.17 6.26
C CYS A 60 -18.04 -12.61 5.32
N TRP A 61 -17.73 -12.90 4.06
CA TRP A 61 -18.67 -13.36 3.03
C TRP A 61 -19.44 -14.63 3.41
N ARG A 62 -18.89 -15.44 4.33
CA ARG A 62 -19.45 -16.72 4.74
C ARG A 62 -20.40 -16.59 5.94
N CYS A 63 -19.99 -15.87 6.99
CA CYS A 63 -20.74 -15.83 8.26
C CYS A 63 -21.28 -14.44 8.60
N GLY A 64 -20.99 -13.40 7.83
CA GLY A 64 -21.46 -12.03 8.07
C GLY A 64 -20.84 -11.34 9.30
N THR A 65 -19.87 -11.97 9.97
CA THR A 65 -19.18 -11.38 11.14
C THR A 65 -18.22 -10.28 10.68
N GLU A 66 -18.18 -9.15 11.40
CA GLU A 66 -17.23 -8.07 11.16
C GLU A 66 -15.79 -8.58 11.23
N VAL A 67 -15.00 -8.26 10.19
CA VAL A 67 -13.63 -8.70 10.04
C VAL A 67 -12.71 -7.77 10.81
N VAL A 68 -11.71 -8.34 11.50
CA VAL A 68 -10.69 -7.58 12.22
C VAL A 68 -9.33 -7.70 11.54
N GLN A 69 -8.53 -6.63 11.64
CA GLN A 69 -7.15 -6.67 11.19
C GLN A 69 -6.28 -7.37 12.25
N LYS A 70 -5.53 -8.39 11.83
CA LYS A 70 -4.67 -9.18 12.72
C LYS A 70 -3.29 -9.33 12.14
N GLU A 71 -2.27 -9.08 12.94
CA GLU A 71 -0.90 -9.33 12.54
C GLU A 71 -0.56 -10.81 12.67
N MET A 72 -0.15 -11.44 11.58
CA MET A 72 0.18 -12.86 11.51
C MET A 72 1.43 -13.12 10.68
N PRO A 73 2.26 -14.11 11.07
CA PRO A 73 3.37 -14.55 10.24
C PRO A 73 2.86 -15.32 9.03
N GLY A 74 3.40 -14.99 7.86
CA GLY A 74 3.08 -15.66 6.60
C GLY A 74 4.30 -15.81 5.70
N TYR A 75 4.19 -16.61 4.64
CA TYR A 75 5.18 -16.73 3.60
C TYR A 75 4.87 -15.79 2.44
N TYR A 76 5.90 -15.15 1.92
CA TYR A 76 5.81 -14.16 0.85
C TYR A 76 6.81 -14.48 -0.25
N VAL A 77 6.43 -14.21 -1.49
CA VAL A 77 7.29 -14.36 -2.66
C VAL A 77 7.85 -13.00 -3.06
N GLY A 78 9.17 -12.87 -3.11
CA GLY A 78 9.89 -11.62 -3.42
C GLY A 78 9.92 -11.32 -4.93
N ILE A 79 8.77 -11.32 -5.60
CA ILE A 79 8.66 -11.11 -7.06
C ILE A 79 9.23 -9.77 -7.52
N THR A 80 9.15 -8.73 -6.70
CA THR A 80 9.66 -7.39 -7.01
C THR A 80 11.17 -7.33 -7.18
N LYS A 81 11.91 -8.35 -6.70
CA LYS A 81 13.35 -8.45 -6.95
C LYS A 81 13.70 -8.58 -8.43
N TYR A 82 12.79 -9.10 -9.22
CA TYR A 82 12.95 -9.34 -10.66
C TYR A 82 12.30 -8.26 -11.52
N ALA A 83 11.69 -7.24 -10.93
CA ALA A 83 10.91 -6.24 -11.66
C ALA A 83 11.75 -5.52 -12.73
N GLN A 84 12.99 -5.14 -12.42
CA GLN A 84 13.85 -4.47 -13.39
C GLN A 84 14.30 -5.42 -14.52
N GLU A 85 14.71 -6.65 -14.19
CA GLU A 85 15.12 -7.66 -15.15
C GLU A 85 13.97 -7.99 -16.12
N LEU A 86 12.75 -8.19 -15.57
CA LEU A 86 11.55 -8.43 -16.38
C LEU A 86 11.21 -7.27 -17.31
N LEU A 87 11.43 -6.02 -16.86
CA LEU A 87 11.23 -4.84 -17.68
C LEU A 87 12.26 -4.76 -18.83
N ASP A 88 13.53 -5.00 -18.53
CA ASP A 88 14.61 -4.96 -19.51
C ASP A 88 14.46 -6.08 -20.56
N ASP A 89 14.02 -7.26 -20.13
CA ASP A 89 13.82 -8.42 -21.00
C ASP A 89 12.61 -8.29 -21.93
N LEU A 90 11.72 -7.32 -21.77
CA LEU A 90 10.67 -7.01 -22.75
C LEU A 90 11.26 -6.65 -24.13
N GLU A 91 12.48 -6.11 -24.20
CA GLU A 91 13.20 -5.88 -25.45
C GLU A 91 13.41 -7.16 -26.25
N LEU A 92 13.70 -8.28 -25.58
CA LEU A 92 13.95 -9.58 -26.20
C LEU A 92 12.69 -10.14 -26.88
N LEU A 93 11.52 -9.72 -26.41
CA LEU A 93 10.22 -10.21 -26.85
C LEU A 93 9.61 -9.37 -27.99
N LYS A 94 10.19 -8.22 -28.35
CA LYS A 94 9.60 -7.25 -29.29
C LYS A 94 9.23 -7.82 -30.67
N ASN A 95 9.97 -8.80 -31.13
CA ASN A 95 9.77 -9.38 -32.44
C ASN A 95 8.79 -10.56 -32.45
N ASP A 96 8.55 -11.17 -31.29
CA ASP A 96 7.81 -12.43 -31.16
C ASP A 96 6.46 -12.24 -30.47
N TRP A 97 6.27 -11.13 -29.76
CA TRP A 97 5.06 -10.86 -28.99
C TRP A 97 4.27 -9.65 -29.55
N PRO A 98 2.93 -9.67 -29.48
CA PRO A 98 2.11 -8.51 -29.86
C PRO A 98 2.46 -7.27 -29.04
N SER A 99 2.62 -6.13 -29.70
CA SER A 99 3.04 -4.86 -29.05
C SER A 99 2.12 -4.43 -27.90
N GLN A 100 0.82 -4.65 -28.02
CA GLN A 100 -0.13 -4.34 -26.94
C GLN A 100 0.11 -5.16 -25.68
N VAL A 101 0.56 -6.42 -25.81
CA VAL A 101 0.89 -7.28 -24.66
C VAL A 101 2.15 -6.75 -23.97
N LEU A 102 3.17 -6.34 -24.73
CA LEU A 102 4.38 -5.72 -24.20
C LEU A 102 4.04 -4.44 -23.42
N THR A 103 3.21 -3.58 -23.98
CA THR A 103 2.74 -2.36 -23.31
C THR A 103 1.97 -2.68 -22.02
N MET A 104 1.13 -3.73 -22.02
CA MET A 104 0.43 -4.16 -20.81
C MET A 104 1.40 -4.66 -19.73
N GLN A 105 2.45 -5.42 -20.10
CA GLN A 105 3.47 -5.89 -19.17
C GLN A 105 4.29 -4.74 -18.60
N GLU A 106 4.72 -3.80 -19.44
CA GLU A 106 5.44 -2.59 -19.01
C GLU A 106 4.63 -1.78 -18.02
N ASN A 107 3.36 -1.51 -18.32
CA ASN A 107 2.46 -0.78 -17.43
C ASN A 107 2.16 -1.53 -16.14
N TRP A 108 2.11 -2.87 -16.18
CA TRP A 108 1.93 -3.71 -14.99
C TRP A 108 3.13 -3.66 -14.05
N ILE A 109 4.35 -3.70 -14.59
CA ILE A 109 5.58 -3.55 -13.81
C ILE A 109 5.64 -2.14 -13.20
N GLY A 110 5.26 -1.12 -13.99
CA GLY A 110 4.99 0.23 -13.50
C GLY A 110 6.21 0.92 -12.89
N ARG A 111 7.40 0.83 -13.55
CA ARG A 111 8.57 1.56 -13.09
C ARG A 111 8.28 3.06 -13.04
N SER A 112 8.48 3.66 -11.88
CA SER A 112 8.40 5.11 -11.71
C SER A 112 9.73 5.64 -11.16
N GLU A 113 10.17 6.79 -11.69
CA GLU A 113 11.33 7.52 -11.20
C GLU A 113 10.87 8.80 -10.52
N GLY A 114 11.48 9.11 -9.39
CA GLY A 114 11.09 10.28 -8.64
C GLY A 114 12.13 10.66 -7.59
N LEU A 115 11.80 11.69 -6.83
CA LEU A 115 12.61 12.21 -5.75
C LEU A 115 12.00 11.88 -4.40
N GLU A 116 12.78 11.34 -3.48
CA GLU A 116 12.44 11.22 -2.08
C GLU A 116 13.07 12.37 -1.28
N PHE A 117 12.28 13.04 -0.48
CA PHE A 117 12.74 14.10 0.41
C PHE A 117 12.00 14.05 1.75
N LYS A 118 12.46 14.87 2.71
CA LYS A 118 11.92 14.90 4.06
C LYS A 118 11.15 16.19 4.31
N PHE A 119 9.95 16.04 4.84
CA PHE A 119 9.26 17.12 5.51
C PHE A 119 9.63 17.13 6.99
N GLU A 120 10.22 18.22 7.46
CA GLU A 120 10.49 18.47 8.88
C GLU A 120 9.22 19.00 9.54
N LEU A 121 8.79 18.41 10.65
CA LEU A 121 7.70 18.93 11.46
C LEU A 121 8.07 20.28 12.07
N SER A 122 7.12 21.20 12.18
CA SER A 122 7.32 22.47 12.90
C SER A 122 7.65 22.24 14.37
N VAL A 123 8.19 23.24 15.06
CA VAL A 123 8.53 23.15 16.48
C VAL A 123 7.32 22.81 17.32
N GLU A 124 6.18 23.44 17.01
CA GLU A 124 4.90 23.24 17.68
C GLU A 124 4.36 21.83 17.44
N SER A 125 4.45 21.36 16.19
CA SER A 125 4.03 19.99 15.82
C SER A 125 4.89 18.93 16.50
N LYS A 126 6.22 19.13 16.57
CA LYS A 126 7.11 18.25 17.34
C LYS A 126 6.74 18.20 18.82
N ALA A 127 6.39 19.35 19.41
CA ALA A 127 5.95 19.39 20.80
C ALA A 127 4.60 18.67 21.01
N LYS A 128 3.62 18.87 20.11
CA LYS A 128 2.32 18.19 20.14
C LYS A 128 2.46 16.67 20.06
N LEU A 129 3.45 16.18 19.30
CA LEU A 129 3.77 14.76 19.14
C LEU A 129 4.79 14.25 20.18
N GLU A 130 4.99 14.96 21.28
CA GLU A 130 5.92 14.62 22.36
C GLU A 130 7.34 14.29 21.86
N ARG A 131 7.73 14.87 20.72
CA ARG A 131 9.00 14.65 20.01
C ARG A 131 9.25 13.20 19.54
N GLN A 132 8.22 12.36 19.50
CA GLN A 132 8.32 11.00 18.96
C GLN A 132 8.61 11.01 17.46
N PHE A 133 8.15 12.06 16.77
CA PHE A 133 8.38 12.27 15.34
C PHE A 133 9.00 13.64 15.13
N THR A 134 9.98 13.73 14.25
CA THR A 134 10.63 14.99 13.87
C THR A 134 10.45 15.31 12.39
N LYS A 135 10.26 14.29 11.58
CA LYS A 135 10.14 14.35 10.12
C LYS A 135 9.49 13.09 9.59
N TYR A 136 9.07 13.13 8.33
CA TYR A 136 8.68 11.97 7.55
C TYR A 136 9.13 12.11 6.10
N LEU A 137 9.22 10.98 5.39
CA LEU A 137 9.62 10.90 3.98
C LEU A 137 8.42 11.12 3.08
N VAL A 138 8.65 11.78 1.96
CA VAL A 138 7.68 11.96 0.87
C VAL A 138 8.38 11.60 -0.43
N PHE A 139 7.72 10.81 -1.25
CA PHE A 139 8.16 10.51 -2.61
C PHE A 139 7.27 11.25 -3.62
N THR A 140 7.89 11.81 -4.65
CA THR A 140 7.17 12.45 -5.76
C THR A 140 7.82 12.16 -7.10
N THR A 141 7.03 11.91 -8.12
CA THR A 141 7.47 11.83 -9.52
C THR A 141 7.54 13.21 -10.19
N ARG A 142 7.04 14.25 -9.51
CA ARG A 142 6.99 15.63 -9.99
C ARG A 142 7.68 16.62 -9.04
N PRO A 143 9.00 16.47 -8.83
CA PRO A 143 9.77 17.38 -7.95
C PRO A 143 9.76 18.83 -8.44
N ASP A 144 9.54 19.06 -9.73
CA ASP A 144 9.40 20.37 -10.35
C ASP A 144 8.23 21.19 -9.78
N THR A 145 7.19 20.54 -9.24
CA THR A 145 6.01 21.22 -8.68
C THR A 145 6.13 21.59 -7.20
N ILE A 146 7.28 21.35 -6.56
CA ILE A 146 7.46 21.48 -5.11
C ILE A 146 7.07 22.87 -4.57
N TYR A 147 7.30 23.93 -5.34
CA TYR A 147 6.93 25.29 -4.93
C TYR A 147 5.41 25.52 -4.85
N GLY A 148 4.61 24.69 -5.48
CA GLY A 148 3.14 24.74 -5.46
C GLY A 148 2.51 23.90 -4.36
N VAL A 149 3.30 23.31 -3.46
CA VAL A 149 2.78 22.50 -2.35
C VAL A 149 1.92 23.33 -1.43
N SER A 150 0.65 22.95 -1.29
CA SER A 150 -0.33 23.63 -0.46
C SER A 150 -0.58 22.91 0.85
N TYR A 151 -0.47 21.58 0.87
CA TYR A 151 -0.55 20.74 2.05
C TYR A 151 0.21 19.44 1.85
N SER A 152 0.42 18.69 2.93
CA SER A 152 0.92 17.32 2.86
C SER A 152 -0.17 16.39 3.38
N ALA A 153 -0.34 15.24 2.72
CA ALA A 153 -1.32 14.24 3.13
C ALA A 153 -0.64 12.93 3.52
N LEU A 154 -1.12 12.34 4.62
CA LEU A 154 -0.69 11.05 5.16
C LEU A 154 -1.77 10.00 4.93
N ALA A 155 -1.35 8.77 4.71
CA ALA A 155 -2.25 7.62 4.72
C ALA A 155 -2.87 7.43 6.12
N PRO A 156 -4.10 6.94 6.22
CA PRO A 156 -4.72 6.64 7.52
C PRO A 156 -3.90 5.68 8.39
N GLU A 157 -3.11 4.81 7.78
CA GLU A 157 -2.23 3.82 8.44
C GLU A 157 -0.85 4.36 8.81
N HIS A 158 -0.53 5.61 8.47
CA HIS A 158 0.79 6.20 8.72
C HIS A 158 1.11 6.23 10.24
N PRO A 159 2.37 5.98 10.66
CA PRO A 159 2.74 5.91 12.09
C PRO A 159 2.37 7.16 12.91
N ILE A 160 2.51 8.36 12.34
CA ILE A 160 2.09 9.61 12.99
C ILE A 160 0.58 9.61 13.24
N VAL A 161 -0.22 9.16 12.28
CA VAL A 161 -1.69 9.12 12.40
C VAL A 161 -2.10 8.13 13.48
N LYS A 162 -1.52 6.93 13.49
CA LYS A 162 -1.76 5.91 14.52
C LYS A 162 -1.44 6.47 15.91
N TYR A 163 -0.27 7.08 16.07
CA TYR A 163 0.14 7.69 17.34
C TYR A 163 -0.85 8.75 17.81
N MET A 164 -1.30 9.65 16.93
CA MET A 164 -2.25 10.70 17.27
C MET A 164 -3.62 10.16 17.67
N VAL A 165 -4.09 9.10 17.02
CA VAL A 165 -5.36 8.43 17.33
C VAL A 165 -5.28 7.69 18.67
N GLU A 166 -4.22 6.92 18.91
CA GLU A 166 -4.00 6.13 20.12
C GLU A 166 -3.84 7.01 21.36
N ASN A 167 -3.20 8.17 21.24
CA ASN A 167 -2.97 9.11 22.34
C ASN A 167 -4.04 10.22 22.45
N ASN A 168 -5.13 10.10 21.68
CA ASN A 168 -6.24 11.07 21.67
C ASN A 168 -5.79 12.54 21.46
N LEU A 169 -4.81 12.77 20.58
CA LEU A 169 -4.25 14.09 20.28
C LEU A 169 -5.12 14.93 19.33
N LEU A 170 -6.28 14.41 18.93
CA LEU A 170 -7.25 15.04 18.05
C LEU A 170 -8.65 15.03 18.68
N PRO A 171 -9.55 15.96 18.28
CA PRO A 171 -10.96 15.89 18.65
C PRO A 171 -11.60 14.55 18.27
N GLN A 172 -12.48 14.02 19.13
CA GLN A 172 -13.09 12.69 18.95
C GLN A 172 -13.77 12.50 17.58
N LYS A 173 -14.39 13.57 17.05
CA LYS A 173 -15.01 13.55 15.71
C LYS A 173 -13.98 13.22 14.62
N LYS A 174 -12.78 13.79 14.69
CA LYS A 174 -11.69 13.53 13.73
C LYS A 174 -11.14 12.13 13.89
N ILE A 175 -10.95 11.67 15.14
CA ILE A 175 -10.50 10.30 15.43
C ILE A 175 -11.48 9.28 14.82
N ASN A 176 -12.78 9.50 14.99
CA ASN A 176 -13.80 8.60 14.44
C ASN A 176 -13.75 8.59 12.89
N ALA A 177 -13.63 9.76 12.26
CA ALA A 177 -13.51 9.83 10.80
C ALA A 177 -12.25 9.08 10.28
N ILE A 178 -11.11 9.23 10.95
CA ILE A 178 -9.88 8.50 10.59
C ILE A 178 -10.07 6.98 10.76
N LYS A 179 -10.70 6.54 11.83
CA LYS A 179 -10.99 5.11 12.05
C LYS A 179 -11.93 4.55 10.98
N GLU A 180 -12.90 5.31 10.51
CA GLU A 180 -13.75 4.87 9.38
C GLU A 180 -12.94 4.74 8.09
N MET A 181 -12.02 5.66 7.80
CA MET A 181 -11.10 5.53 6.66
C MET A 181 -10.23 4.26 6.75
N GLN A 182 -9.79 3.88 7.97
CA GLN A 182 -8.95 2.69 8.19
C GLN A 182 -9.69 1.37 7.99
N LYS A 183 -11.02 1.35 8.09
CA LYS A 183 -11.82 0.14 7.86
C LYS A 183 -11.91 -0.23 6.37
N VAL A 184 -11.78 0.76 5.50
CA VAL A 184 -11.88 0.58 4.04
C VAL A 184 -10.53 0.16 3.48
N THR A 185 -10.50 -0.86 2.62
CA THR A 185 -9.26 -1.32 1.98
C THR A 185 -8.66 -0.25 1.06
N GLU A 186 -7.34 -0.26 0.84
CA GLU A 186 -6.68 0.68 -0.09
C GLU A 186 -7.32 0.64 -1.50
N ARG A 187 -7.72 -0.53 -1.95
CA ARG A 187 -8.35 -0.72 -3.27
C ARG A 187 -9.71 -0.04 -3.35
N ASP A 188 -10.54 -0.22 -2.33
CA ASP A 188 -11.90 0.35 -2.31
C ASP A 188 -11.83 1.87 -2.14
N ARG A 189 -10.90 2.37 -1.35
CA ARG A 189 -10.63 3.83 -1.21
C ARG A 189 -10.26 4.49 -2.53
N ALA A 190 -9.62 3.77 -3.45
CA ALA A 190 -9.26 4.32 -4.76
C ALA A 190 -10.47 4.74 -5.61
N THR A 191 -11.64 4.12 -5.37
CA THR A 191 -12.90 4.38 -6.08
C THR A 191 -13.86 5.33 -5.35
N GLN A 192 -13.60 5.60 -4.07
CA GLN A 192 -14.43 6.50 -3.24
C GLN A 192 -14.17 7.98 -3.57
N GLU A 193 -15.12 8.82 -3.18
CA GLU A 193 -14.94 10.27 -3.15
C GLU A 193 -13.75 10.62 -2.25
N LYS A 194 -12.97 11.63 -2.67
CA LYS A 194 -11.76 12.02 -1.95
C LYS A 194 -12.14 12.81 -0.69
N GLU A 195 -11.69 12.31 0.44
CA GLU A 195 -11.94 12.89 1.75
C GLU A 195 -10.64 13.06 2.53
N GLY A 196 -10.58 14.10 3.35
CA GLY A 196 -9.44 14.40 4.18
C GLY A 196 -9.81 14.96 5.55
N VAL A 197 -8.95 14.71 6.54
CA VAL A 197 -9.06 15.19 7.92
C VAL A 197 -7.79 15.93 8.30
N SER A 198 -7.89 17.20 8.68
CA SER A 198 -6.75 17.99 9.17
C SER A 198 -6.24 17.43 10.50
N LEU A 199 -4.92 17.18 10.58
CA LEU A 199 -4.23 16.70 11.80
C LEU A 199 -3.87 17.83 12.77
N GLU A 200 -4.06 19.11 12.39
CA GLU A 200 -3.67 20.25 13.21
C GLU A 200 -2.18 20.23 13.59
N ILE A 201 -1.37 19.78 12.70
CA ILE A 201 0.10 19.83 12.73
C ILE A 201 0.59 20.37 11.38
N ASP A 202 1.79 20.94 11.40
CA ASP A 202 2.43 21.54 10.22
C ASP A 202 3.82 20.94 10.00
N VAL A 203 4.23 20.95 8.74
CA VAL A 203 5.60 20.72 8.31
C VAL A 203 6.20 21.97 7.70
N MET A 204 7.53 22.00 7.62
CA MET A 204 8.27 23.08 6.98
C MET A 204 8.56 22.74 5.53
N HIS A 205 8.22 23.64 4.63
CA HIS A 205 8.58 23.51 3.22
C HIS A 205 10.12 23.49 3.08
N PRO A 206 10.70 22.46 2.43
CA PRO A 206 12.16 22.24 2.47
C PRO A 206 12.99 23.34 1.81
N LEU A 207 12.41 24.10 0.87
CA LEU A 207 13.09 25.16 0.13
C LEU A 207 12.74 26.58 0.61
N THR A 208 11.48 26.81 0.96
CA THR A 208 11.02 28.16 1.32
C THR A 208 10.94 28.41 2.82
N GLY A 209 10.92 27.34 3.63
CA GLY A 209 10.69 27.43 5.07
C GLY A 209 9.25 27.79 5.46
N ALA A 210 8.32 27.85 4.51
CA ALA A 210 6.92 28.12 4.78
C ALA A 210 6.28 26.95 5.55
N ARG A 211 5.27 27.24 6.37
CA ARG A 211 4.47 26.21 7.07
C ARG A 211 3.47 25.61 6.10
N ILE A 212 3.38 24.29 6.10
CA ILE A 212 2.47 23.50 5.27
C ILE A 212 1.61 22.64 6.20
N PRO A 213 0.27 22.73 6.15
CA PRO A 213 -0.61 21.92 6.97
C PRO A 213 -0.57 20.44 6.56
N VAL A 214 -0.74 19.56 7.55
CA VAL A 214 -0.76 18.11 7.35
C VAL A 214 -2.18 17.57 7.53
N TRP A 215 -2.60 16.73 6.57
CA TRP A 215 -3.90 16.09 6.54
C TRP A 215 -3.75 14.57 6.53
N VAL A 216 -4.78 13.87 6.93
CA VAL A 216 -4.99 12.45 6.56
C VAL A 216 -5.94 12.44 5.39
N ALA A 217 -5.64 11.66 4.35
CA ALA A 217 -6.51 11.55 3.19
C ALA A 217 -6.70 10.08 2.76
N ASN A 218 -7.92 9.75 2.37
CA ASN A 218 -8.28 8.38 2.00
C ASN A 218 -7.62 7.90 0.69
N PHE A 219 -7.17 8.80 -0.16
CA PHE A 219 -6.52 8.48 -1.42
C PHE A 219 -5.00 8.24 -1.30
N VAL A 220 -4.40 8.49 -0.15
CA VAL A 220 -2.97 8.22 0.10
C VAL A 220 -2.79 6.76 0.47
N LEU A 221 -1.91 6.06 -0.26
CA LEU A 221 -1.64 4.63 -0.05
C LEU A 221 -0.46 4.46 0.90
N ALA A 222 -0.62 3.64 1.93
CA ALA A 222 0.46 3.34 2.87
C ALA A 222 1.61 2.57 2.21
N SER A 223 1.31 1.83 1.15
CA SER A 223 2.27 1.04 0.38
C SER A 223 3.13 1.88 -0.58
N TYR A 224 2.78 3.15 -0.84
CA TYR A 224 3.49 4.01 -1.78
C TYR A 224 4.15 5.19 -1.08
N GLY A 225 5.42 5.46 -1.39
CA GLY A 225 6.16 6.62 -0.90
C GLY A 225 6.19 6.77 0.63
N GLY A 226 6.15 5.65 1.38
CA GLY A 226 6.14 5.70 2.85
C GLY A 226 4.79 6.15 3.43
N GLY A 227 3.72 6.19 2.64
CA GLY A 227 2.39 6.60 3.09
C GLY A 227 2.23 8.11 3.30
N ALA A 228 3.03 8.91 2.60
CA ALA A 228 2.97 10.37 2.66
C ALA A 228 3.17 11.00 1.28
N VAL A 229 2.41 12.03 0.96
CA VAL A 229 2.50 12.75 -0.31
C VAL A 229 2.54 14.26 -0.08
N MET A 230 3.17 14.98 -1.02
CA MET A 230 2.97 16.41 -1.16
C MET A 230 1.77 16.67 -2.06
N ALA A 231 0.90 17.56 -1.67
CA ALA A 231 -0.29 17.92 -2.43
C ALA A 231 -0.09 19.25 -3.16
N VAL A 232 -0.36 19.23 -4.47
CA VAL A 232 -0.21 20.37 -5.36
C VAL A 232 -1.47 20.53 -6.21
N PRO A 233 -2.56 21.08 -5.68
CA PRO A 233 -3.86 21.17 -6.35
C PRO A 233 -3.84 21.82 -7.73
N ALA A 234 -2.86 22.67 -8.00
CA ALA A 234 -2.68 23.30 -9.31
C ALA A 234 -2.20 22.33 -10.41
N HIS A 235 -1.68 21.16 -10.05
CA HIS A 235 -1.08 20.19 -10.95
C HIS A 235 -1.63 18.77 -10.82
N ASP A 236 -2.31 18.45 -9.73
CA ASP A 236 -2.95 17.15 -9.51
C ASP A 236 -4.43 17.33 -9.13
N GLN A 237 -5.30 16.77 -9.98
CA GLN A 237 -6.74 16.87 -9.77
C GLN A 237 -7.22 16.07 -8.52
N ARG A 238 -6.41 15.16 -8.01
CA ARG A 238 -6.72 14.37 -6.81
C ARG A 238 -6.56 15.18 -5.52
N ASP A 239 -5.73 16.22 -5.55
CA ASP A 239 -5.39 17.09 -4.44
C ASP A 239 -6.44 18.20 -4.29
#